data_a26e66c5765717c6bec696066cc4d524
#
_entry.id   a26e66c5765717c6bec696066cc4d524
#
_cell.length_a   1.000
_cell.length_b   1.000
_cell.length_c   1.000
_cell.angle_alpha   90.00
_cell.angle_beta   90.00
_cell.angle_gamma   90.00
#
_symmetry.space_group_name_H-M   'P 1'
#
loop_
_entity.id
_entity.type
_entity.pdbx_description
1 polymer ?
#
loop_
_entity_poly.entity_id
_entity_poly.type
_entity_poly.pdbx_seq_one_letter_code
_entity_poly.pdbx_strand_id
1 'polypeptide(L)'
;MSRLQLAIDVADLDEAIAFYSQMFSVEPTKVRPGYANFAIDEPPLKLVLNENPDSGGSINHLGVEVDDVRSVHEAQARMTAEGLSTSGIDETLCCYAEKTETWIEGPDDIRWEWYVKTGDSEQFENIITSSN
;
A
#
# COMPACT_ATOMS: atom_id res chain seq x y z
N MET A 1 -2.07 -8.43 -13.58
CA MET A 1 -3.35 -8.49 -12.86
C MET A 1 -3.27 -7.64 -11.61
N SER A 2 -4.25 -6.79 -11.37
CA SER A 2 -4.26 -5.97 -10.17
C SER A 2 -4.64 -6.79 -8.94
N ARG A 3 -4.27 -6.30 -7.77
CA ARG A 3 -4.66 -6.90 -6.49
C ARG A 3 -4.92 -5.82 -5.46
N LEU A 4 -5.75 -6.15 -4.47
CA LEU A 4 -6.02 -5.23 -3.37
C LEU A 4 -4.82 -5.19 -2.43
N GLN A 5 -4.60 -4.02 -1.85
CA GLN A 5 -3.68 -3.84 -0.75
C GLN A 5 -4.47 -3.47 0.50
N LEU A 6 -4.16 -4.14 1.59
CA LEU A 6 -4.70 -3.82 2.90
C LEU A 6 -3.53 -3.47 3.81
N ALA A 7 -3.47 -2.23 4.25
CA ALA A 7 -2.45 -1.77 5.19
C ALA A 7 -3.10 -1.52 6.54
N ILE A 8 -2.69 -2.27 7.53
CA ILE A 8 -3.24 -2.17 8.89
C ILE A 8 -2.14 -1.83 9.88
N ASP A 9 -2.54 -1.18 10.95
CA ASP A 9 -1.67 -0.94 12.09
C ASP A 9 -1.82 -2.08 13.08
N VAL A 10 -0.70 -2.57 13.60
CA VAL A 10 -0.66 -3.66 14.58
C VAL A 10 0.11 -3.19 15.81
N ALA A 11 -0.29 -3.67 16.98
CA ALA A 11 0.39 -3.27 18.21
C ALA A 11 1.75 -3.95 18.37
N ASP A 12 1.86 -5.19 17.95
CA ASP A 12 3.06 -6.02 18.09
C ASP A 12 3.32 -6.67 16.74
N LEU A 13 4.39 -6.24 16.06
CA LEU A 13 4.71 -6.71 14.71
C LEU A 13 5.03 -8.20 14.67
N ASP A 14 5.83 -8.69 15.61
CA ASP A 14 6.23 -10.10 15.61
C ASP A 14 5.04 -11.02 15.81
N GLU A 15 4.14 -10.66 16.71
CA GLU A 15 2.90 -11.41 16.93
C GLU A 15 2.03 -11.41 15.67
N ALA A 16 1.91 -10.25 15.01
CA ALA A 16 1.11 -10.14 13.79
C ALA A 16 1.71 -10.95 12.64
N ILE A 17 3.03 -10.90 12.48
CA ILE A 17 3.72 -11.70 11.46
C ILE A 17 3.43 -13.17 11.67
N ALA A 18 3.57 -13.66 12.90
CA ALA A 18 3.31 -15.07 13.20
C ALA A 18 1.86 -15.45 12.88
N PHE A 19 0.91 -14.61 13.28
CA PHE A 19 -0.50 -14.87 13.05
C PHE A 19 -0.85 -14.93 11.55
N TYR A 20 -0.45 -13.92 10.80
CA TYR A 20 -0.82 -13.86 9.38
C TYR A 20 -0.04 -14.87 8.53
N SER A 21 1.19 -15.21 8.92
CA SER A 21 1.92 -16.29 8.27
C SER A 21 1.19 -17.62 8.39
N GLN A 22 0.62 -17.88 9.56
CA GLN A 22 -0.17 -19.11 9.79
C GLN A 22 -1.52 -19.04 9.06
N MET A 23 -2.20 -17.90 9.13
CA MET A 23 -3.52 -17.74 8.53
C MET A 23 -3.50 -17.97 7.02
N PHE A 24 -2.49 -17.43 6.33
CA PHE A 24 -2.38 -17.53 4.88
C PHE A 24 -1.42 -18.61 4.41
N SER A 25 -0.73 -19.30 5.33
CA SER A 25 0.28 -20.32 5.03
C SER A 25 1.37 -19.80 4.11
N VAL A 26 1.86 -18.59 4.40
CA VAL A 26 2.93 -17.93 3.64
C VAL A 26 3.92 -17.25 4.58
N GLU A 27 5.13 -17.02 4.09
CA GLU A 27 6.11 -16.23 4.81
C GLU A 27 6.00 -14.77 4.36
N PRO A 28 6.40 -13.81 5.22
CA PRO A 28 6.40 -12.41 4.79
C PRO A 28 7.38 -12.22 3.63
N THR A 29 6.99 -11.34 2.70
CA THR A 29 7.82 -11.01 1.54
C THR A 29 8.93 -10.04 1.92
N LYS A 30 8.63 -9.13 2.84
CA LYS A 30 9.60 -8.13 3.31
C LYS A 30 9.36 -7.88 4.79
N VAL A 31 10.44 -7.79 5.56
CA VAL A 31 10.40 -7.41 6.98
C VAL A 31 11.45 -6.34 7.22
N ARG A 32 11.05 -5.25 7.87
CA ARG A 32 11.92 -4.15 8.27
C ARG A 32 11.51 -3.70 9.67
N PRO A 33 12.31 -2.89 10.36
CA PRO A 33 11.92 -2.41 11.68
C PRO A 33 10.54 -1.72 11.64
N GLY A 34 9.60 -2.25 12.42
CA GLY A 34 8.24 -1.71 12.48
C GLY A 34 7.38 -1.96 11.26
N TYR A 35 7.80 -2.82 10.33
CA TYR A 35 7.12 -2.99 9.05
C TYR A 35 7.25 -4.42 8.53
N ALA A 36 6.18 -4.94 7.94
CA ALA A 36 6.24 -6.19 7.18
C ALA A 36 5.20 -6.17 6.07
N ASN A 37 5.44 -6.93 5.01
CA ASN A 37 4.39 -7.14 4.03
C ASN A 37 4.39 -8.59 3.53
N PHE A 38 3.23 -8.98 3.03
CA PHE A 38 2.99 -10.30 2.47
C PHE A 38 2.42 -10.13 1.07
N ALA A 39 3.00 -10.83 0.10
CA ALA A 39 2.43 -10.95 -1.24
C ALA A 39 1.68 -12.28 -1.28
N ILE A 40 0.36 -12.21 -1.26
CA ILE A 40 -0.50 -13.40 -1.20
C ILE A 40 -1.11 -13.62 -2.58
N ASP A 41 -1.05 -14.87 -3.07
CA ASP A 41 -1.58 -15.20 -4.38
C ASP A 41 -3.05 -15.60 -4.34
N GLU A 42 -3.48 -16.26 -3.26
CA GLU A 42 -4.85 -16.75 -3.13
C GLU A 42 -5.41 -16.39 -1.74
N PRO A 43 -6.32 -15.43 -1.66
CA PRO A 43 -6.75 -14.50 -2.71
C PRO A 43 -5.66 -13.50 -3.06
N PRO A 44 -5.72 -12.87 -4.25
CA PRO A 44 -4.72 -11.85 -4.61
C PRO A 44 -4.79 -10.66 -3.65
N LEU A 45 -3.80 -10.57 -2.78
CA LEU A 45 -3.80 -9.57 -1.71
C LEU A 45 -2.36 -9.21 -1.34
N LYS A 46 -2.11 -7.92 -1.22
CA LYS A 46 -0.91 -7.44 -0.54
C LYS A 46 -1.30 -6.98 0.85
N LEU A 47 -0.79 -7.65 1.87
CA LEU A 47 -1.04 -7.30 3.26
C LEU A 47 0.17 -6.55 3.81
N VAL A 48 -0.05 -5.36 4.34
CA VAL A 48 1.00 -4.53 4.92
C VAL A 48 0.71 -4.34 6.40
N LEU A 49 1.72 -4.58 7.23
CA LEU A 49 1.65 -4.42 8.67
C LEU A 49 2.58 -3.29 9.10
N ASN A 50 2.02 -2.29 9.77
CA ASN A 50 2.78 -1.18 10.36
C ASN A 50 2.65 -1.27 11.87
N GLU A 51 3.77 -1.34 12.58
CA GLU A 51 3.73 -1.39 14.03
C GLU A 51 3.39 -0.02 14.59
N ASN A 52 2.28 0.05 15.30
CA ASN A 52 1.81 1.26 15.95
C ASN A 52 1.00 0.86 17.18
N PRO A 53 1.65 0.78 18.35
CA PRO A 53 0.98 0.31 19.56
C PRO A 53 -0.25 1.12 19.94
N ASP A 54 -0.30 2.41 19.59
CA ASP A 54 -1.40 3.29 19.95
C ASP A 54 -2.63 3.11 19.06
N SER A 55 -2.48 2.50 17.89
CA SER A 55 -3.59 2.31 16.95
C SER A 55 -3.70 0.88 16.43
N GLY A 56 -3.18 -0.09 17.20
CA GLY A 56 -3.26 -1.50 16.82
C GLY A 56 -4.68 -1.93 16.52
N GLY A 57 -4.84 -2.65 15.40
CA GLY A 57 -6.13 -3.11 14.94
C GLY A 57 -6.88 -2.14 14.03
N SER A 58 -6.30 -0.99 13.70
CA SER A 58 -6.93 -0.01 12.82
C SER A 58 -6.44 -0.17 11.37
N ILE A 59 -7.26 0.31 10.43
CA ILE A 59 -6.88 0.38 9.02
C ILE A 59 -6.03 1.64 8.82
N ASN A 60 -4.83 1.46 8.29
CA ASN A 60 -3.96 2.58 7.93
C ASN A 60 -4.42 3.19 6.60
N HIS A 61 -4.51 2.36 5.57
CA HIS A 61 -5.07 2.74 4.28
C HIS A 61 -5.35 1.49 3.47
N LEU A 62 -6.07 1.67 2.38
CA LEU A 62 -6.35 0.61 1.42
C LEU A 62 -5.70 0.99 0.08
N GLY A 63 -5.58 0.04 -0.81
CA GLY A 63 -5.00 0.35 -2.10
C GLY A 63 -5.30 -0.68 -3.16
N VAL A 64 -4.92 -0.33 -4.38
CA VAL A 64 -4.94 -1.23 -5.52
C VAL A 64 -3.56 -1.17 -6.16
N GLU A 65 -2.87 -2.32 -6.17
CA GLU A 65 -1.59 -2.45 -6.84
C GLU A 65 -1.85 -2.91 -8.27
N VAL A 66 -1.33 -2.17 -9.22
CA VAL A 66 -1.51 -2.48 -10.65
C VAL A 66 -0.18 -2.93 -11.26
N ASP A 67 -0.23 -3.39 -12.52
CA ASP A 67 0.91 -4.03 -13.16
C ASP A 67 1.87 -3.05 -13.84
N ASP A 68 1.40 -1.85 -14.18
CA ASP A 68 2.23 -0.90 -14.91
C ASP A 68 1.83 0.55 -14.62
N VAL A 69 2.71 1.47 -15.01
CA VAL A 69 2.51 2.91 -14.80
C VAL A 69 1.27 3.42 -15.55
N ARG A 70 1.03 2.89 -16.73
CA ARG A 70 -0.13 3.29 -17.54
C ARG A 70 -1.45 3.06 -16.78
N SER A 71 -1.56 1.94 -16.07
CA SER A 71 -2.77 1.62 -15.31
C SER A 71 -3.02 2.61 -14.18
N VAL A 72 -1.96 3.16 -13.58
CA VAL A 72 -2.09 4.23 -12.58
C VAL A 72 -2.65 5.49 -13.23
N HIS A 73 -2.10 5.89 -14.38
CA HIS A 73 -2.57 7.07 -15.11
C HIS A 73 -4.04 6.91 -15.55
N GLU A 74 -4.38 5.73 -16.03
CA GLU A 74 -5.76 5.44 -16.47
C GLU A 74 -6.75 5.52 -15.31
N ALA A 75 -6.38 4.98 -14.15
CA ALA A 75 -7.23 5.03 -12.97
C ALA A 75 -7.43 6.48 -12.49
N GLN A 76 -6.35 7.25 -12.45
CA GLN A 76 -6.43 8.65 -12.03
C GLN A 76 -7.31 9.47 -12.98
N ALA A 77 -7.14 9.27 -14.29
CA ALA A 77 -7.95 9.96 -15.29
C ALA A 77 -9.43 9.59 -15.18
N ARG A 78 -9.72 8.30 -14.95
CA ARG A 78 -11.11 7.82 -14.80
C ARG A 78 -11.75 8.44 -13.57
N MET A 79 -11.06 8.47 -12.43
CA MET A 79 -11.61 9.05 -11.19
C MET A 79 -11.83 10.55 -11.34
N THR A 80 -10.88 11.25 -11.97
CA THR A 80 -11.04 12.70 -12.24
C THR A 80 -12.25 12.96 -13.14
N ALA A 81 -12.45 12.13 -14.17
CA ALA A 81 -13.59 12.27 -15.07
C ALA A 81 -14.92 12.05 -14.34
N GLU A 82 -14.94 11.26 -13.28
CA GLU A 82 -16.11 11.03 -12.44
C GLU A 82 -16.33 12.12 -11.39
N GLY A 83 -15.48 13.15 -11.38
CA GLY A 83 -15.64 14.28 -10.47
C GLY A 83 -14.90 14.13 -9.14
N LEU A 84 -14.06 13.12 -8.98
CA LEU A 84 -13.30 12.92 -7.76
C LEU A 84 -11.99 13.68 -7.80
N SER A 85 -11.54 14.16 -6.65
CA SER A 85 -10.24 14.82 -6.53
C SER A 85 -9.19 13.80 -6.13
N THR A 86 -8.06 13.78 -6.85
CA THR A 86 -6.93 12.90 -6.54
C THR A 86 -5.72 13.76 -6.18
N SER A 87 -4.66 13.11 -5.68
CA SER A 87 -3.40 13.81 -5.42
C SER A 87 -2.59 14.13 -6.70
N GLY A 88 -3.09 13.71 -7.87
CA GLY A 88 -2.32 13.75 -9.11
C GLY A 88 -1.46 12.50 -9.24
N ILE A 89 -0.51 12.52 -10.16
CA ILE A 89 0.42 11.40 -10.35
C ILE A 89 1.76 11.78 -9.75
N ASP A 90 2.24 10.99 -8.80
CA ASP A 90 3.53 11.20 -8.15
C ASP A 90 4.41 9.98 -8.31
N GLU A 91 5.72 10.21 -8.47
CA GLU A 91 6.72 9.18 -8.32
C GLU A 91 7.31 9.34 -6.92
N THR A 92 7.33 8.27 -6.15
CA THR A 92 7.67 8.35 -4.72
C THR A 92 8.60 7.23 -4.30
N LEU A 93 9.27 7.47 -3.16
CA LEU A 93 9.92 6.44 -2.36
C LEU A 93 9.12 6.38 -1.06
N CYS A 94 8.50 5.25 -0.81
CA CYS A 94 7.66 5.09 0.38
C CYS A 94 7.52 3.62 0.72
N CYS A 95 7.50 3.34 2.02
CA CYS A 95 7.21 1.98 2.49
C CYS A 95 8.17 0.95 1.87
N TYR A 96 9.43 1.32 1.75
CA TYR A 96 10.53 0.49 1.23
C TYR A 96 10.39 0.14 -0.24
N ALA A 97 9.73 1.00 -1.02
CA ALA A 97 9.56 0.77 -2.46
C ALA A 97 9.62 2.09 -3.25
N GLU A 98 10.04 2.00 -4.50
CA GLU A 98 9.81 3.04 -5.47
C GLU A 98 8.45 2.80 -6.10
N LYS A 99 7.66 3.85 -6.27
CA LYS A 99 6.30 3.73 -6.77
C LYS A 99 5.93 4.88 -7.69
N THR A 100 5.01 4.61 -8.61
CA THR A 100 4.19 5.63 -9.24
C THR A 100 2.80 5.47 -8.67
N GLU A 101 2.23 6.55 -8.16
CA GLU A 101 0.99 6.45 -7.40
C GLU A 101 0.09 7.66 -7.55
N THR A 102 -1.20 7.45 -7.24
CA THR A 102 -2.15 8.51 -6.98
C THR A 102 -2.94 8.12 -5.73
N TRP A 103 -3.29 9.12 -4.95
CA TRP A 103 -4.09 8.93 -3.74
C TRP A 103 -5.45 9.56 -3.89
N ILE A 104 -6.44 8.95 -3.24
CA ILE A 104 -7.78 9.48 -3.17
C ILE A 104 -8.33 9.29 -1.76
N GLU A 105 -8.94 10.34 -1.22
CA GLU A 105 -9.58 10.30 0.08
C GLU A 105 -11.06 9.99 -0.09
N GLY A 106 -11.50 8.89 0.51
CA GLY A 106 -12.90 8.53 0.53
C GLY A 106 -13.63 9.14 1.72
N PRO A 107 -14.94 8.89 1.84
CA PRO A 107 -15.70 9.29 3.02
C PRO A 107 -15.09 8.67 4.29
N ASP A 108 -15.28 9.37 5.42
CA ASP A 108 -14.83 8.90 6.74
C ASP A 108 -13.32 8.78 6.87
N ASP A 109 -12.59 9.60 6.10
CA ASP A 109 -11.13 9.67 6.11
C ASP A 109 -10.44 8.37 5.71
N ILE A 110 -11.11 7.48 4.99
CA ILE A 110 -10.51 6.28 4.44
C ILE A 110 -9.74 6.68 3.19
N ARG A 111 -8.43 6.43 3.19
CA ARG A 111 -7.56 6.77 2.07
C ARG A 111 -7.29 5.54 1.21
N TRP A 112 -7.25 5.73 -0.10
CA TRP A 112 -6.93 4.70 -1.06
C TRP A 112 -5.72 5.12 -1.89
N GLU A 113 -4.82 4.19 -2.11
CA GLU A 113 -3.64 4.35 -2.94
C GLU A 113 -3.80 3.50 -4.20
N TRP A 114 -3.63 4.10 -5.36
CA TRP A 114 -3.56 3.35 -6.63
C TRP A 114 -2.14 3.45 -7.11
N TYR A 115 -1.44 2.32 -7.22
CA TYR A 115 0.01 2.39 -7.43
C TYR A 115 0.57 1.19 -8.17
N VAL A 116 1.77 1.39 -8.72
CA VAL A 116 2.63 0.31 -9.19
C VAL A 116 4.00 0.46 -8.52
N LYS A 117 4.55 -0.66 -8.08
CA LYS A 117 5.90 -0.70 -7.55
C LYS A 117 6.86 -0.77 -8.72
N THR A 118 7.80 0.19 -8.79
CA THR A 118 8.79 0.25 -9.88
C THR A 118 10.19 -0.14 -9.42
N GLY A 119 10.41 -0.28 -8.12
CA GLY A 119 11.69 -0.71 -7.57
C GLY A 119 11.63 -0.88 -6.05
N ASP A 120 12.77 -1.24 -5.47
CA ASP A 120 12.93 -1.33 -4.02
C ASP A 120 13.63 -0.11 -3.48
N SER A 121 13.39 0.19 -2.20
CA SER A 121 14.04 1.29 -1.48
C SER A 121 14.15 0.93 -0.01
N GLU A 122 15.11 1.54 0.68
CA GLU A 122 15.18 1.45 2.14
C GLU A 122 14.54 2.66 2.83
N GLN A 123 13.88 3.53 2.05
CA GLN A 123 13.17 4.70 2.56
C GLN A 123 11.77 4.30 3.02
N PHE A 124 11.46 4.53 4.29
CA PHE A 124 10.12 4.24 4.81
C PHE A 124 9.16 5.42 4.59
N GLU A 125 9.59 6.63 4.93
CA GLU A 125 8.72 7.81 4.82
C GLU A 125 8.47 8.18 3.36
N ASN A 126 7.30 8.74 3.09
CA ASN A 126 6.93 9.14 1.73
C ASN A 126 7.75 10.34 1.27
N ILE A 127 8.52 10.14 0.21
CA ILE A 127 9.31 11.19 -0.42
C ILE A 127 8.90 11.25 -1.89
N ILE A 128 8.39 12.40 -2.33
CA ILE A 128 8.04 12.60 -3.73
C ILE A 128 9.31 12.93 -4.49
N THR A 129 9.65 12.09 -5.49
CA THR A 129 10.84 12.28 -6.32
C THR A 129 10.50 12.95 -7.64
N SER A 130 9.23 12.82 -8.11
CA SER A 130 8.73 13.47 -9.30
C SER A 130 7.22 13.61 -9.19
N SER A 131 6.67 14.71 -9.70
CA SER A 131 5.25 15.00 -9.61
C SER A 131 4.75 15.59 -10.93
N ASN A 132 3.57 15.11 -11.37
CA ASN A 132 2.90 15.60 -12.58
C ASN A 132 1.62 16.35 -12.25
#